data_13f77605e6ebe7eb8fbf72a5ef8c2e46
#
_entry.id   13f77605e6ebe7eb8fbf72a5ef8c2e46
#
_cell.length_a   1.000
_cell.length_b   1.000
_cell.length_c   1.000
_cell.angle_alpha   90.00
_cell.angle_beta   90.00
_cell.angle_gamma   90.00
#
_symmetry.space_group_name_H-M   'P 1'
#
loop_
_entity.id
_entity.type
_entity.pdbx_description
1 polymer ?
#
loop_
_entity_poly.entity_id
_entity_poly.type
_entity_poly.pdbx_seq_one_letter_code
_entity_poly.pdbx_strand_id
1 'polypeptide(L)'
;RQMCIRDRYDNNSRTLPWRVSFNSPQKLYYRILSEFMLQQTQVKTVIPYFETFTSKFPNIESLAKTSLDDVLSLWSGLGYYSRAKNIHKTAAILEKDFNCSLPDTLEDLMMLPGIGFSTAGAILSLGFKKPGIILDGNVKRVLLRMSGNKSPMNQYKTEKSLKEFAKILLPSTKHKQYSQGLMDLGATICKPKNPECNMCPVCLLYTSDAADERS
;
A
#
# COMPACT_ATOMS: atom_id res chain seq x y z
N ARG A 1 -6.24 -19.80 1.19
CA ARG A 1 -6.27 -18.54 0.38
C ARG A 1 -5.10 -17.61 0.67
N GLN A 2 -4.77 -17.36 1.95
CA GLN A 2 -3.60 -16.54 2.33
C GLN A 2 -2.30 -17.13 1.80
N MET A 3 -2.12 -18.44 1.88
CA MET A 3 -0.95 -19.17 1.40
C MET A 3 -0.77 -19.00 -0.10
N CYS A 4 -1.83 -19.21 -0.90
CA CYS A 4 -1.77 -19.05 -2.35
C CYS A 4 -1.40 -17.62 -2.80
N ILE A 5 -1.84 -16.59 -2.07
CA ILE A 5 -1.47 -15.19 -2.34
C ILE A 5 0.02 -14.97 -2.06
N ARG A 6 0.54 -15.52 -0.96
CA ARG A 6 1.96 -15.42 -0.60
C ARG A 6 2.87 -16.17 -1.56
N ASP A 7 2.51 -17.40 -1.90
CA ASP A 7 3.29 -18.25 -2.83
C ASP A 7 3.36 -17.58 -4.22
N ARG A 8 2.24 -17.01 -4.68
CA ARG A 8 2.25 -16.21 -5.91
C ARG A 8 3.18 -15.00 -5.79
N TYR A 9 3.14 -14.28 -4.67
CA TYR A 9 4.00 -13.13 -4.45
C TYR A 9 5.49 -13.52 -4.47
N ASP A 10 5.85 -14.60 -3.81
CA ASP A 10 7.24 -15.06 -3.75
C ASP A 10 7.80 -15.39 -5.16
N ASN A 11 6.94 -15.86 -6.07
CA ASN A 11 7.32 -16.22 -7.45
C ASN A 11 7.12 -15.09 -8.50
N ASN A 12 6.26 -14.09 -8.21
CA ASN A 12 5.82 -13.11 -9.21
C ASN A 12 5.79 -11.68 -8.65
N SER A 13 6.61 -11.36 -7.65
CA SER A 13 6.64 -10.02 -7.09
C SER A 13 7.19 -8.99 -8.09
N ARG A 14 6.55 -7.81 -8.15
CA ARG A 14 7.01 -6.72 -8.99
C ARG A 14 8.29 -6.09 -8.42
N THR A 15 9.27 -5.82 -9.26
CA THR A 15 10.44 -5.02 -8.90
C THR A 15 10.07 -3.54 -8.99
N LEU A 16 10.19 -2.81 -7.87
CA LEU A 16 9.84 -1.39 -7.78
C LEU A 16 10.91 -0.65 -6.95
N PRO A 17 11.28 0.60 -7.29
CA PRO A 17 12.39 1.32 -6.63
C PRO A 17 12.24 1.44 -5.10
N TRP A 18 11.02 1.51 -4.60
CA TRP A 18 10.71 1.58 -3.16
C TRP A 18 10.60 0.22 -2.45
N ARG A 19 10.75 -0.89 -3.18
CA ARG A 19 10.75 -2.25 -2.61
C ARG A 19 12.17 -2.71 -2.26
N VAL A 20 12.88 -1.90 -1.50
CA VAL A 20 14.25 -2.18 -1.07
C VAL A 20 14.32 -3.28 0.00
N SER A 21 15.54 -3.81 0.22
CA SER A 21 15.81 -4.79 1.28
C SER A 21 15.31 -4.32 2.64
N PHE A 22 14.91 -5.26 3.50
CA PHE A 22 14.47 -4.94 4.86
C PHE A 22 15.58 -4.28 5.70
N ASN A 23 16.82 -4.58 5.42
CA ASN A 23 17.98 -4.01 6.12
C ASN A 23 18.45 -2.67 5.55
N SER A 24 17.83 -2.17 4.47
CA SER A 24 18.16 -0.86 3.92
C SER A 24 17.81 0.26 4.92
N PRO A 25 18.72 1.20 5.20
CA PRO A 25 18.44 2.35 6.05
C PRO A 25 17.33 3.26 5.49
N GLN A 26 17.17 3.29 4.16
CA GLN A 26 16.14 4.08 3.50
C GLN A 26 14.76 3.41 3.48
N LYS A 27 14.62 2.20 3.95
CA LYS A 27 13.40 1.37 3.82
C LYS A 27 12.12 2.09 4.27
N LEU A 28 12.13 2.71 5.44
CA LEU A 28 10.95 3.38 5.99
C LEU A 28 10.65 4.68 5.26
N TYR A 29 11.69 5.45 4.94
CA TYR A 29 11.55 6.68 4.15
C TYR A 29 10.99 6.38 2.75
N TYR A 30 11.55 5.39 2.05
CA TYR A 30 11.07 4.99 0.73
C TYR A 30 9.63 4.47 0.79
N ARG A 31 9.27 3.79 1.87
CA ARG A 31 7.90 3.32 2.07
C ARG A 31 6.92 4.49 2.22
N ILE A 32 7.15 5.39 3.15
CA ILE A 32 6.24 6.51 3.36
C ILE A 32 6.14 7.39 2.11
N LEU A 33 7.25 7.73 1.48
CA LEU A 33 7.27 8.54 0.27
C LEU A 33 6.47 7.88 -0.87
N SER A 34 6.69 6.58 -1.12
CA SER A 34 5.95 5.85 -2.15
C SER A 34 4.45 5.79 -1.87
N GLU A 35 4.04 5.62 -0.60
CA GLU A 35 2.62 5.62 -0.24
C GLU A 35 1.95 6.97 -0.55
N PHE A 36 2.62 8.11 -0.28
CA PHE A 36 2.10 9.42 -0.67
C PHE A 36 2.05 9.60 -2.20
N MET A 37 3.09 9.21 -2.92
CA MET A 37 3.13 9.37 -4.37
C MET A 37 2.11 8.49 -5.10
N LEU A 38 1.83 7.29 -4.57
CA LEU A 38 0.89 6.32 -5.15
C LEU A 38 -0.58 6.63 -4.86
N GLN A 39 -0.91 7.56 -3.96
CA GLN A 39 -2.29 7.98 -3.76
C GLN A 39 -2.88 8.51 -5.07
N GLN A 40 -3.86 7.78 -5.65
CA GLN A 40 -4.54 8.11 -6.90
C GLN A 40 -3.63 8.28 -8.13
N THR A 41 -2.41 7.75 -8.10
CA THR A 41 -1.46 7.83 -9.22
C THR A 41 -0.92 6.43 -9.56
N GLN A 42 -0.77 6.16 -10.84
CA GLN A 42 -0.29 4.87 -11.33
C GLN A 42 1.21 4.69 -11.07
N VAL A 43 1.62 3.44 -10.79
CA VAL A 43 3.02 3.06 -10.51
C VAL A 43 3.99 3.58 -11.59
N LYS A 44 3.67 3.37 -12.87
CA LYS A 44 4.54 3.80 -13.98
C LYS A 44 4.81 5.31 -14.00
N THR A 45 3.83 6.11 -13.57
CA THR A 45 3.98 7.56 -13.47
C THR A 45 4.83 7.94 -12.26
N VAL A 46 4.71 7.22 -11.15
CA VAL A 46 5.41 7.53 -9.90
C VAL A 46 6.91 7.21 -9.98
N ILE A 47 7.33 6.16 -10.71
CA ILE A 47 8.72 5.71 -10.74
C ILE A 47 9.72 6.85 -11.00
N PRO A 48 9.64 7.62 -12.10
CA PRO A 48 10.62 8.67 -12.39
C PRO A 48 10.60 9.80 -11.34
N TYR A 49 9.43 10.14 -10.81
CA TYR A 49 9.31 11.14 -9.73
C TYR A 49 9.97 10.65 -8.44
N PHE A 50 9.75 9.40 -8.08
CA PHE A 50 10.35 8.80 -6.90
C PHE A 50 11.89 8.80 -6.97
N GLU A 51 12.46 8.43 -8.10
CA GLU A 51 13.91 8.41 -8.32
C GLU A 51 14.51 9.81 -8.25
N THR A 52 13.91 10.77 -8.94
CA THR A 52 14.33 12.18 -8.88
C THR A 52 14.23 12.75 -7.47
N PHE A 53 13.12 12.49 -6.79
CA PHE A 53 12.86 13.01 -5.45
C PHE A 53 13.83 12.44 -4.41
N THR A 54 14.09 11.12 -4.45
CA THR A 54 15.02 10.46 -3.52
C THR A 54 16.49 10.79 -3.81
N SER A 55 16.82 11.14 -5.04
CA SER A 55 18.14 11.67 -5.39
C SER A 55 18.39 13.05 -4.74
N LYS A 56 17.38 13.91 -4.72
CA LYS A 56 17.47 15.25 -4.14
C LYS A 56 17.29 15.24 -2.61
N PHE A 57 16.35 14.45 -2.12
CA PHE A 57 16.02 14.30 -0.70
C PHE A 57 16.17 12.82 -0.31
N PRO A 58 17.38 12.37 0.07
CA PRO A 58 17.67 10.95 0.30
C PRO A 58 17.09 10.38 1.60
N ASN A 59 16.64 11.24 2.52
CA ASN A 59 16.11 10.84 3.83
C ASN A 59 15.07 11.85 4.37
N ILE A 60 14.47 11.52 5.50
CA ILE A 60 13.47 12.37 6.17
C ILE A 60 14.06 13.72 6.57
N GLU A 61 15.27 13.74 7.07
CA GLU A 61 15.95 14.96 7.56
C GLU A 61 16.16 15.97 6.41
N SER A 62 16.67 15.51 5.27
CA SER A 62 16.86 16.36 4.08
C SER A 62 15.55 16.91 3.55
N LEU A 63 14.47 16.12 3.61
CA LEU A 63 13.14 16.55 3.22
C LEU A 63 12.53 17.56 4.22
N ALA A 64 12.77 17.37 5.51
CA ALA A 64 12.26 18.27 6.56
C ALA A 64 12.91 19.66 6.50
N LYS A 65 14.21 19.71 6.17
CA LYS A 65 15.01 20.96 6.14
C LYS A 65 14.87 21.76 4.85
N THR A 66 14.23 21.21 3.82
CA THR A 66 14.07 21.92 2.53
C THR A 66 12.85 22.85 2.55
N SER A 67 12.78 23.78 1.59
CA SER A 67 11.61 24.64 1.41
C SER A 67 10.43 23.86 0.82
N LEU A 68 9.20 24.30 1.13
CA LEU A 68 8.01 23.72 0.50
C LEU A 68 8.02 23.94 -1.03
N ASP A 69 8.59 25.06 -1.50
CA ASP A 69 8.64 25.38 -2.92
C ASP A 69 9.56 24.43 -3.68
N ASP A 70 10.69 24.01 -3.10
CA ASP A 70 11.56 22.98 -3.67
C ASP A 70 10.83 21.64 -3.78
N VAL A 71 10.07 21.24 -2.76
CA VAL A 71 9.26 20.01 -2.78
C VAL A 71 8.19 20.09 -3.87
N LEU A 72 7.48 21.21 -3.99
CA LEU A 72 6.44 21.40 -4.99
C LEU A 72 7.01 21.44 -6.41
N SER A 73 8.20 22.01 -6.59
CA SER A 73 8.92 22.04 -7.88
C SER A 73 9.20 20.61 -8.38
N LEU A 74 9.76 19.74 -7.53
CA LEU A 74 10.02 18.34 -7.87
C LEU A 74 8.74 17.49 -8.01
N TRP A 75 7.63 17.93 -7.43
CA TRP A 75 6.33 17.26 -7.53
C TRP A 75 5.54 17.73 -8.76
N SER A 76 6.01 18.76 -9.46
CA SER A 76 5.31 19.36 -10.60
C SER A 76 5.02 18.32 -11.68
N GLY A 77 3.76 18.26 -12.13
CA GLY A 77 3.27 17.26 -13.09
C GLY A 77 2.72 15.97 -12.49
N LEU A 78 3.04 15.63 -11.21
CA LEU A 78 2.48 14.43 -10.56
C LEU A 78 1.02 14.64 -10.10
N GLY A 79 0.61 15.90 -9.91
CA GLY A 79 -0.74 16.27 -9.49
C GLY A 79 -1.02 16.03 -7.99
N TYR A 80 -2.25 16.36 -7.57
CA TYR A 80 -2.67 16.21 -6.16
C TYR A 80 -1.67 16.80 -5.17
N TYR A 81 -1.33 18.07 -5.31
CA TYR A 81 -0.27 18.78 -4.57
C TYR A 81 -0.44 18.79 -3.04
N SER A 82 -1.66 18.52 -2.54
CA SER A 82 -1.88 18.31 -1.11
C SER A 82 -1.02 17.17 -0.53
N ARG A 83 -0.69 16.17 -1.34
CA ARG A 83 0.21 15.07 -0.94
C ARG A 83 1.64 15.55 -0.71
N ALA A 84 2.14 16.40 -1.60
CA ALA A 84 3.47 17.03 -1.46
C ALA A 84 3.54 17.90 -0.19
N LYS A 85 2.51 18.72 0.05
CA LYS A 85 2.39 19.51 1.28
C LYS A 85 2.33 18.62 2.52
N ASN A 86 1.59 17.53 2.47
CA ASN A 86 1.43 16.62 3.60
C ASN A 86 2.72 15.84 3.89
N ILE A 87 3.42 15.29 2.88
CA ILE A 87 4.69 14.58 3.13
C ILE A 87 5.77 15.52 3.68
N HIS A 88 5.83 16.78 3.22
CA HIS A 88 6.74 17.77 3.76
C HIS A 88 6.42 18.12 5.22
N LYS A 89 5.14 18.38 5.55
CA LYS A 89 4.69 18.57 6.94
C LYS A 89 5.00 17.36 7.82
N THR A 90 4.75 16.15 7.29
CA THR A 90 5.06 14.90 7.99
C THR A 90 6.55 14.78 8.26
N ALA A 91 7.42 15.11 7.30
CA ALA A 91 8.87 15.09 7.51
C ALA A 91 9.30 16.05 8.62
N ALA A 92 8.75 17.29 8.66
CA ALA A 92 9.01 18.25 9.72
C ALA A 92 8.56 17.76 11.11
N ILE A 93 7.39 17.11 11.22
CA ILE A 93 6.94 16.50 12.47
C ILE A 93 7.86 15.37 12.89
N LEU A 94 8.26 14.50 11.95
CA LEU A 94 9.15 13.37 12.24
C LEU A 94 10.54 13.83 12.68
N GLU A 95 11.07 14.90 12.10
CA GLU A 95 12.33 15.50 12.54
C GLU A 95 12.20 16.04 13.97
N LYS A 96 11.17 16.84 14.23
CA LYS A 96 11.00 17.55 15.50
C LYS A 96 10.66 16.62 16.66
N ASP A 97 9.68 15.72 16.47
CA ASP A 97 9.02 14.99 17.56
C ASP A 97 9.42 13.52 17.61
N PHE A 98 10.03 12.97 16.55
CA PHE A 98 10.34 11.54 16.42
C PHE A 98 11.79 11.26 16.01
N ASN A 99 12.69 12.25 16.10
CA ASN A 99 14.11 12.10 15.73
C ASN A 99 14.30 11.43 14.34
N CYS A 100 13.58 11.93 13.34
CA CYS A 100 13.55 11.39 11.96
C CYS A 100 13.12 9.93 11.83
N SER A 101 12.50 9.34 12.87
CA SER A 101 12.00 7.98 12.86
C SER A 101 10.49 7.94 12.63
N LEU A 102 10.00 6.92 11.93
CA LEU A 102 8.55 6.70 11.80
C LEU A 102 8.02 6.01 13.06
N PRO A 103 6.88 6.45 13.60
CA PRO A 103 6.17 5.69 14.64
C PRO A 103 5.70 4.34 14.09
N ASP A 104 5.57 3.36 14.97
CA ASP A 104 5.30 1.98 14.62
C ASP A 104 3.97 1.44 15.19
N THR A 105 3.07 2.36 15.55
CA THR A 105 1.68 2.09 15.92
C THR A 105 0.70 2.65 14.89
N LEU A 106 -0.50 2.09 14.81
CA LEU A 106 -1.53 2.56 13.88
C LEU A 106 -1.98 3.98 14.24
N GLU A 107 -2.18 4.21 15.51
CA GLU A 107 -2.67 5.44 16.11
C GLU A 107 -1.71 6.61 15.81
N ASP A 108 -0.44 6.46 16.13
CA ASP A 108 0.58 7.50 15.92
C ASP A 108 0.80 7.79 14.43
N LEU A 109 0.80 6.75 13.60
CA LEU A 109 0.90 6.94 12.14
C LEU A 109 -0.28 7.76 11.61
N MET A 110 -1.48 7.53 12.10
CA MET A 110 -2.69 8.25 11.67
C MET A 110 -2.75 9.69 12.17
N MET A 111 -1.95 10.08 13.15
CA MET A 111 -1.79 11.47 13.56
C MET A 111 -0.96 12.30 12.57
N LEU A 112 -0.19 11.66 11.70
CA LEU A 112 0.64 12.35 10.71
C LEU A 112 -0.21 12.84 9.52
N PRO A 113 0.05 14.06 9.01
CA PRO A 113 -0.73 14.67 7.93
C PRO A 113 -0.77 13.78 6.66
N GLY A 114 -1.96 13.49 6.16
CA GLY A 114 -2.17 12.73 4.92
C GLY A 114 -2.02 11.21 5.06
N ILE A 115 -1.83 10.69 6.28
CA ILE A 115 -1.78 9.27 6.57
C ILE A 115 -3.14 8.82 7.13
N GLY A 116 -3.93 8.14 6.29
CA GLY A 116 -5.15 7.48 6.71
C GLY A 116 -4.92 6.02 7.07
N PHE A 117 -5.98 5.34 7.50
CA PHE A 117 -5.98 3.94 7.93
C PHE A 117 -5.23 3.00 6.97
N SER A 118 -5.50 3.09 5.66
CA SER A 118 -4.87 2.21 4.65
C SER A 118 -3.37 2.50 4.50
N THR A 119 -2.97 3.77 4.50
CA THR A 119 -1.56 4.17 4.41
C THR A 119 -0.80 3.76 5.66
N ALA A 120 -1.37 3.96 6.86
CA ALA A 120 -0.79 3.50 8.11
C ALA A 120 -0.63 1.97 8.14
N GLY A 121 -1.67 1.23 7.70
CA GLY A 121 -1.60 -0.22 7.53
C GLY A 121 -0.51 -0.68 6.56
N ALA A 122 -0.29 0.05 5.47
CA ALA A 122 0.79 -0.22 4.53
C ALA A 122 2.18 0.00 5.17
N ILE A 123 2.36 1.09 5.88
CA ILE A 123 3.62 1.38 6.60
C ILE A 123 3.92 0.29 7.62
N LEU A 124 2.93 -0.11 8.45
CA LEU A 124 3.08 -1.18 9.43
C LEU A 124 3.46 -2.51 8.79
N SER A 125 2.69 -2.94 7.80
CA SER A 125 2.86 -4.24 7.16
C SER A 125 4.15 -4.33 6.34
N LEU A 126 4.46 -3.33 5.56
CA LEU A 126 5.53 -3.34 4.57
C LEU A 126 6.84 -2.77 5.12
N GLY A 127 6.75 -1.79 6.02
CA GLY A 127 7.89 -1.15 6.66
C GLY A 127 8.36 -1.88 7.91
N PHE A 128 7.43 -2.18 8.82
CA PHE A 128 7.74 -2.76 10.14
C PHE A 128 7.51 -4.26 10.24
N LYS A 129 6.92 -4.91 9.23
CA LYS A 129 6.48 -6.33 9.27
C LYS A 129 5.46 -6.62 10.39
N LYS A 130 4.74 -5.59 10.84
CA LYS A 130 3.68 -5.68 11.84
C LYS A 130 2.33 -5.97 11.17
N PRO A 131 1.31 -6.43 11.92
CA PRO A 131 -0.04 -6.50 11.40
C PRO A 131 -0.53 -5.14 10.88
N GLY A 132 -0.95 -5.09 9.63
CA GLY A 132 -1.44 -3.86 9.00
C GLY A 132 -2.39 -4.17 7.87
N ILE A 133 -3.58 -3.55 7.88
CA ILE A 133 -4.61 -3.75 6.87
C ILE A 133 -4.50 -2.65 5.82
N ILE A 134 -4.33 -3.07 4.57
CA ILE A 134 -4.31 -2.19 3.41
C ILE A 134 -5.66 -2.31 2.70
N LEU A 135 -6.30 -1.18 2.45
CA LEU A 135 -7.57 -1.09 1.71
C LEU A 135 -7.48 -0.05 0.59
N ASP A 136 -6.49 -0.20 -0.28
CA ASP A 136 -6.44 0.57 -1.52
C ASP A 136 -7.50 0.07 -2.52
N GLY A 137 -7.67 0.77 -3.65
CA GLY A 137 -8.66 0.40 -4.66
C GLY A 137 -8.46 -1.00 -5.25
N ASN A 138 -7.22 -1.50 -5.33
CA ASN A 138 -6.91 -2.84 -5.79
C ASN A 138 -7.34 -3.90 -4.77
N VAL A 139 -6.97 -3.71 -3.52
CA VAL A 139 -7.30 -4.62 -2.42
C VAL A 139 -8.81 -4.65 -2.18
N LYS A 140 -9.47 -3.47 -2.12
CA LYS A 140 -10.94 -3.39 -1.98
C LYS A 140 -11.65 -4.21 -3.07
N ARG A 141 -11.22 -4.08 -4.32
CA ARG A 141 -11.78 -4.84 -5.46
C ARG A 141 -11.59 -6.35 -5.31
N VAL A 142 -10.39 -6.79 -4.92
CA VAL A 142 -10.09 -8.21 -4.68
C VAL A 142 -10.98 -8.76 -3.57
N LEU A 143 -11.04 -8.08 -2.43
CA LEU A 143 -11.81 -8.51 -1.27
C LEU A 143 -13.33 -8.55 -1.55
N LEU A 144 -13.87 -7.56 -2.28
CA LEU A 144 -15.28 -7.57 -2.71
C LEU A 144 -15.61 -8.78 -3.57
N ARG A 145 -14.74 -9.09 -4.55
CA ARG A 145 -14.94 -10.27 -5.41
C ARG A 145 -14.78 -11.57 -4.64
N MET A 146 -13.82 -11.66 -3.73
CA MET A 146 -13.61 -12.83 -2.87
C MET A 146 -14.78 -13.11 -1.91
N SER A 147 -15.44 -12.05 -1.43
CA SER A 147 -16.59 -12.15 -0.54
C SER A 147 -17.94 -12.25 -1.28
N GLY A 148 -17.96 -12.18 -2.62
CA GLY A 148 -19.20 -12.11 -3.40
C GLY A 148 -20.02 -10.83 -3.16
N ASN A 149 -19.45 -9.82 -2.51
CA ASN A 149 -20.15 -8.59 -2.19
C ASN A 149 -20.23 -7.67 -3.42
N LYS A 150 -21.43 -7.37 -3.86
CA LYS A 150 -21.73 -6.50 -5.03
C LYS A 150 -21.95 -5.04 -4.67
N SER A 151 -21.81 -4.65 -3.41
CA SER A 151 -22.03 -3.27 -2.95
C SER A 151 -20.99 -2.31 -3.53
N PRO A 152 -21.36 -1.04 -3.76
CA PRO A 152 -20.41 -0.02 -4.22
C PRO A 152 -19.25 0.16 -3.25
N MET A 153 -18.03 0.22 -3.80
CA MET A 153 -16.76 0.22 -3.05
C MET A 153 -16.61 1.42 -2.10
N ASN A 154 -17.24 2.55 -2.42
CA ASN A 154 -17.06 3.82 -1.72
C ASN A 154 -18.14 4.08 -0.63
N GLN A 155 -19.02 3.12 -0.35
CA GLN A 155 -20.00 3.26 0.71
C GLN A 155 -19.38 2.94 2.08
N TYR A 156 -19.73 3.71 3.10
CA TYR A 156 -19.25 3.52 4.48
C TYR A 156 -19.50 2.10 5.02
N LYS A 157 -20.71 1.56 4.80
CA LYS A 157 -21.05 0.18 5.22
C LYS A 157 -20.16 -0.85 4.53
N THR A 158 -19.89 -0.69 3.24
CA THR A 158 -19.00 -1.56 2.47
C THR A 158 -17.58 -1.47 3.00
N GLU A 159 -17.07 -0.29 3.27
CA GLU A 159 -15.72 -0.12 3.81
C GLU A 159 -15.58 -0.74 5.20
N LYS A 160 -16.58 -0.57 6.07
CA LYS A 160 -16.60 -1.21 7.38
C LYS A 160 -16.57 -2.74 7.28
N SER A 161 -17.43 -3.30 6.42
CA SER A 161 -17.46 -4.76 6.15
C SER A 161 -16.12 -5.27 5.61
N LEU A 162 -15.49 -4.52 4.68
CA LEU A 162 -14.17 -4.88 4.13
C LEU A 162 -13.06 -4.83 5.17
N LYS A 163 -13.10 -3.88 6.13
CA LYS A 163 -12.16 -3.84 7.25
C LYS A 163 -12.25 -5.09 8.11
N GLU A 164 -13.47 -5.49 8.47
CA GLU A 164 -13.67 -6.72 9.25
C GLU A 164 -13.26 -7.97 8.48
N PHE A 165 -13.62 -8.06 7.21
CA PHE A 165 -13.20 -9.19 6.36
C PHE A 165 -11.68 -9.25 6.19
N ALA A 166 -11.03 -8.11 6.00
CA ALA A 166 -9.57 -8.03 5.90
C ALA A 166 -8.87 -8.44 7.22
N LYS A 167 -9.45 -8.13 8.39
CA LYS A 167 -8.93 -8.60 9.69
C LYS A 167 -8.94 -10.12 9.78
N ILE A 168 -10.05 -10.76 9.39
CA ILE A 168 -10.17 -12.23 9.39
C ILE A 168 -9.14 -12.88 8.46
N LEU A 169 -8.84 -12.22 7.33
CA LEU A 169 -7.88 -12.72 6.35
C LEU A 169 -6.42 -12.34 6.65
N LEU A 170 -6.16 -11.55 7.69
CA LEU A 170 -4.80 -11.16 8.01
C LEU A 170 -4.03 -12.36 8.59
N PRO A 171 -2.90 -12.77 8.00
CA PRO A 171 -2.13 -13.91 8.52
C PRO A 171 -1.43 -13.53 9.83
N SER A 172 -1.11 -14.52 10.66
CA SER A 172 -0.34 -14.33 11.89
C SER A 172 1.14 -13.99 11.64
N THR A 173 1.67 -14.35 10.45
CA THR A 173 3.07 -14.13 10.04
C THR A 173 3.15 -13.73 8.58
N LYS A 174 4.33 -13.26 8.14
CA LYS A 174 4.57 -12.87 6.73
C LYS A 174 3.61 -11.78 6.22
N HIS A 175 3.31 -10.80 7.08
CA HIS A 175 2.40 -9.69 6.76
C HIS A 175 2.81 -8.94 5.49
N LYS A 176 4.10 -8.66 5.31
CA LYS A 176 4.63 -7.99 4.10
C LYS A 176 4.29 -8.76 2.83
N GLN A 177 4.58 -10.06 2.78
CA GLN A 177 4.34 -10.89 1.60
C GLN A 177 2.85 -10.97 1.26
N TYR A 178 2.01 -11.15 2.27
CA TYR A 178 0.57 -11.19 2.09
C TYR A 178 0.02 -9.85 1.56
N SER A 179 0.38 -8.75 2.19
CA SER A 179 -0.12 -7.42 1.83
C SER A 179 0.34 -6.99 0.44
N GLN A 180 1.63 -7.19 0.11
CA GLN A 180 2.12 -6.91 -1.24
C GLN A 180 1.53 -7.87 -2.28
N GLY A 181 1.38 -9.14 -1.93
CA GLY A 181 0.76 -10.14 -2.80
C GLY A 181 -0.69 -9.79 -3.15
N LEU A 182 -1.46 -9.31 -2.18
CA LEU A 182 -2.84 -8.90 -2.38
C LEU A 182 -2.95 -7.65 -3.27
N MET A 183 -2.07 -6.66 -3.07
CA MET A 183 -1.99 -5.47 -3.94
C MET A 183 -1.56 -5.85 -5.36
N ASP A 184 -0.54 -6.72 -5.51
CA ASP A 184 -0.05 -7.17 -6.81
C ASP A 184 -1.10 -8.01 -7.55
N LEU A 185 -1.85 -8.87 -6.83
CA LEU A 185 -2.97 -9.61 -7.38
C LEU A 185 -4.03 -8.68 -7.98
N GLY A 186 -4.39 -7.63 -7.24
CA GLY A 186 -5.34 -6.62 -7.72
C GLY A 186 -4.81 -5.81 -8.92
N ALA A 187 -3.53 -5.50 -8.94
CA ALA A 187 -2.93 -4.71 -10.01
C ALA A 187 -2.71 -5.49 -11.31
N THR A 188 -2.43 -6.80 -11.24
CA THR A 188 -1.99 -7.59 -12.40
C THR A 188 -3.00 -8.63 -12.89
N ILE A 189 -3.77 -9.26 -12.01
CA ILE A 189 -4.70 -10.35 -12.32
C ILE A 189 -6.16 -9.90 -12.14
N CYS A 190 -6.53 -9.50 -10.92
CA CYS A 190 -7.90 -9.10 -10.59
C CYS A 190 -8.17 -7.65 -11.03
N LYS A 191 -7.94 -7.37 -12.33
CA LYS A 191 -8.08 -6.03 -12.93
C LYS A 191 -9.53 -5.52 -12.90
N PRO A 192 -9.78 -4.20 -12.98
CA PRO A 192 -11.14 -3.65 -13.05
C PRO A 192 -11.92 -4.17 -14.25
N LYS A 193 -11.29 -4.16 -15.42
CA LYS A 193 -11.83 -4.70 -16.68
C LYS A 193 -11.03 -5.93 -17.09
N ASN A 194 -11.69 -6.94 -17.66
CA ASN A 194 -11.09 -8.16 -18.15
C ASN A 194 -10.13 -8.83 -17.15
N PRO A 195 -10.61 -9.24 -15.95
CA PRO A 195 -9.77 -9.92 -14.97
C PRO A 195 -9.34 -11.28 -15.50
N GLU A 196 -8.11 -11.68 -15.20
CA GLU A 196 -7.53 -12.97 -15.61
C GLU A 196 -7.85 -14.05 -14.57
N CYS A 197 -9.14 -14.40 -14.45
CA CYS A 197 -9.63 -15.31 -13.40
C CYS A 197 -9.02 -16.71 -13.47
N ASN A 198 -8.69 -17.19 -14.66
CA ASN A 198 -8.01 -18.47 -14.90
C ASN A 198 -6.57 -18.51 -14.34
N MET A 199 -5.94 -17.33 -14.14
CA MET A 199 -4.62 -17.18 -13.53
C MET A 199 -4.68 -16.81 -12.03
N CYS A 200 -5.91 -16.66 -11.50
CA CYS A 200 -6.10 -16.12 -10.15
C CYS A 200 -6.04 -17.25 -9.11
N PRO A 201 -5.07 -17.23 -8.17
CA PRO A 201 -4.90 -18.30 -7.19
C PRO A 201 -6.06 -18.42 -6.20
N VAL A 202 -6.94 -17.41 -6.11
CA VAL A 202 -8.09 -17.43 -5.20
C VAL A 202 -9.40 -17.72 -5.92
N CYS A 203 -9.53 -17.42 -7.22
CA CYS A 203 -10.72 -17.77 -8.01
C CYS A 203 -10.82 -19.27 -8.29
N LEU A 204 -9.70 -19.94 -8.56
CA LEU A 204 -9.66 -21.37 -8.82
C LEU A 204 -10.17 -22.20 -7.61
N LEU A 205 -9.90 -21.73 -6.39
CA LEU A 205 -10.40 -22.37 -5.18
C LEU A 205 -11.93 -22.19 -5.02
N TYR A 206 -12.48 -21.10 -5.52
CA TYR A 206 -13.93 -20.84 -5.44
C TYR A 206 -14.74 -21.72 -6.42
N THR A 207 -14.16 -22.01 -7.58
CA THR A 207 -14.81 -22.88 -8.59
C THR A 207 -14.76 -24.36 -8.23
N SER A 208 -13.72 -24.82 -7.52
CA SER A 208 -13.66 -26.21 -7.04
C SER A 208 -14.66 -26.47 -5.92
N ASP A 209 -14.74 -25.57 -4.91
CA ASP A 209 -15.69 -25.72 -3.81
C ASP A 209 -17.16 -25.68 -4.30
N ALA A 210 -17.46 -24.88 -5.33
CA ALA A 210 -18.80 -24.80 -5.92
C ALA A 210 -19.15 -26.01 -6.80
N ALA A 211 -18.18 -26.79 -7.24
CA ALA A 211 -18.38 -28.03 -7.96
C ALA A 211 -18.69 -29.19 -7.02
N ASP A 212 -18.08 -29.21 -5.83
CA ASP A 212 -18.31 -30.26 -4.81
C ASP A 212 -19.67 -30.15 -4.12
N GLU A 213 -20.26 -28.94 -4.05
CA GLU A 213 -21.62 -28.75 -3.49
C GLU A 213 -22.77 -29.14 -4.46
N ARG A 214 -22.45 -29.55 -5.68
CA ARG A 214 -23.44 -29.95 -6.73
C ARG A 214 -23.42 -31.43 -7.09
N SER A 215 -22.73 -32.28 -6.32
CA SER A 215 -22.69 -33.75 -6.53
C SER A 215 -23.58 -34.51 -5.54
#